data_e9884d4165938cfbddfde6417b73afa5
#
_entry.id   e9884d4165938cfbddfde6417b73afa5
#
_cell.length_a   1.000
_cell.length_b   1.000
_cell.length_c   1.000
_cell.angle_alpha   90.00
_cell.angle_beta   90.00
_cell.angle_gamma   90.00
#
_symmetry.space_group_name_H-M   'P 1'
#
loop_
_entity.id
_entity.type
_entity.pdbx_description
1 polymer ?
#
loop_
_entity_poly.entity_id
_entity_poly.type
_entity_poly.pdbx_seq_one_letter_code
_entity_poly.pdbx_strand_id
1 'polypeptide(L)'
;AGSDKENDVYSYSHQGHEINGDYIYFYEGNAVENSDDPGTYQSKAYVTVFNYNGRIVVPRTEVAAIADVNGLASEGFTQTGYAEGECIKVKEGKLYLGMACRDGSSSNRYANILVYDCVKKQ
;
A
#
# COMPACT_ATOMS: atom_id res chain seq x y z
N ALA A 1 -4.13 -4.54 22.29
CA ALA A 1 -4.42 -4.89 20.90
C ALA A 1 -4.87 -6.34 20.87
N GLY A 2 -6.02 -6.60 20.31
CA GLY A 2 -6.49 -7.96 20.15
C GLY A 2 -5.63 -8.74 19.17
N SER A 3 -5.72 -10.06 19.24
CA SER A 3 -5.03 -10.98 18.33
C SER A 3 -5.74 -11.07 16.97
N ASP A 4 -6.40 -10.01 16.56
CA ASP A 4 -7.09 -9.97 15.28
C ASP A 4 -6.06 -9.87 14.15
N LYS A 5 -5.91 -10.97 13.44
CA LYS A 5 -4.94 -11.05 12.35
C LYS A 5 -5.20 -10.04 11.22
N GLU A 6 -6.42 -9.58 11.09
CA GLU A 6 -6.76 -8.55 10.11
C GLU A 6 -6.12 -7.21 10.44
N ASN A 7 -5.79 -7.00 11.68
CA ASN A 7 -5.17 -5.77 12.16
C ASN A 7 -3.71 -5.95 12.58
N ASP A 8 -3.13 -7.10 12.30
CA ASP A 8 -1.73 -7.38 12.61
C ASP A 8 -0.82 -6.69 11.59
N VAL A 9 -0.27 -5.55 11.98
CA VAL A 9 0.58 -4.73 11.12
C VAL A 9 1.96 -5.33 10.81
N TYR A 10 2.26 -6.48 11.38
CA TYR A 10 3.54 -7.16 11.09
C TYR A 10 3.37 -8.40 10.23
N SER A 11 2.16 -8.64 9.69
CA SER A 11 1.92 -9.82 8.86
C SER A 11 2.53 -9.73 7.46
N TYR A 12 2.84 -8.51 7.01
CA TYR A 12 3.57 -8.25 5.75
C TYR A 12 4.76 -7.34 6.02
N SER A 13 5.62 -7.19 5.02
CA SER A 13 6.79 -6.33 5.15
C SER A 13 6.39 -4.88 5.35
N HIS A 14 7.02 -4.24 6.32
CA HIS A 14 6.86 -2.81 6.56
C HIS A 14 7.44 -2.02 5.39
N GLN A 15 6.63 -1.16 4.78
CA GLN A 15 7.04 -0.35 3.63
C GLN A 15 7.18 1.13 3.98
N GLY A 16 6.71 1.52 5.14
CA GLY A 16 6.85 2.88 5.62
C GLY A 16 5.76 3.24 6.62
N HIS A 17 5.96 4.34 7.27
CA HIS A 17 4.95 4.96 8.10
C HIS A 17 5.10 6.47 8.04
N GLU A 18 4.00 7.17 8.32
CA GLU A 18 3.97 8.62 8.32
C GLU A 18 3.12 9.11 9.46
N ILE A 19 3.56 10.19 10.07
CA ILE A 19 2.84 10.82 11.17
C ILE A 19 2.20 12.11 10.64
N ASN A 20 0.91 12.25 10.89
CA ASN A 20 0.15 13.45 10.52
C ASN A 20 -0.80 13.83 11.64
N GLY A 21 -0.48 14.94 12.34
CA GLY A 21 -1.27 15.36 13.49
C GLY A 21 -1.33 14.27 14.55
N ASP A 22 -2.54 13.81 14.85
CA ASP A 22 -2.77 12.80 15.89
C ASP A 22 -2.73 11.36 15.37
N TYR A 23 -2.42 11.16 14.09
CA TYR A 23 -2.51 9.87 13.42
C TYR A 23 -1.16 9.37 12.95
N ILE A 24 -1.02 8.05 12.97
CA ILE A 24 0.12 7.33 12.42
C ILE A 24 -0.40 6.41 11.33
N TYR A 25 0.07 6.61 10.10
CA TYR A 25 -0.27 5.80 8.93
C TYR A 25 0.81 4.73 8.76
N PHE A 26 0.42 3.49 8.78
CA PHE A 26 1.33 2.35 8.65
C PHE A 26 1.07 1.64 7.33
N TYR A 27 2.10 1.55 6.50
CA TYR A 27 2.04 0.96 5.16
C TYR A 27 2.85 -0.33 5.14
N GLU A 28 2.20 -1.43 4.76
CA GLU A 28 2.82 -2.74 4.69
C GLU A 28 2.41 -3.47 3.42
N GLY A 29 3.23 -4.41 2.98
CA GLY A 29 2.89 -5.22 1.82
C GLY A 29 4.05 -5.96 1.20
N ASN A 30 3.71 -6.86 0.28
CA ASN A 30 4.66 -7.62 -0.52
C ASN A 30 4.13 -7.75 -1.95
N ALA A 31 5.02 -7.90 -2.91
CA ALA A 31 4.67 -8.41 -4.21
C ALA A 31 4.61 -9.95 -4.13
N VAL A 32 3.54 -10.53 -4.66
CA VAL A 32 3.31 -11.98 -4.62
C VAL A 32 3.15 -12.48 -6.06
N GLU A 33 3.95 -13.46 -6.45
CA GLU A 33 3.87 -14.04 -7.78
C GLU A 33 2.55 -14.77 -7.97
N ASN A 34 1.91 -14.56 -9.13
CA ASN A 34 0.70 -15.27 -9.50
C ASN A 34 1.04 -16.69 -9.91
N SER A 35 0.49 -17.68 -9.20
CA SER A 35 0.74 -19.10 -9.49
C SER A 35 0.20 -19.52 -10.85
N ASP A 36 -0.87 -18.87 -11.31
CA ASP A 36 -1.53 -19.16 -12.59
C ASP A 36 -0.81 -18.52 -13.79
N ASP A 37 0.06 -17.55 -13.54
CA ASP A 37 0.78 -16.83 -14.59
C ASP A 37 2.17 -16.44 -14.09
N PRO A 38 3.12 -17.39 -14.10
CA PRO A 38 4.48 -17.15 -13.62
C PRO A 38 5.14 -15.96 -14.32
N GLY A 39 5.86 -15.15 -13.54
CA GLY A 39 6.49 -13.92 -14.01
C GLY A 39 5.61 -12.67 -13.86
N THR A 40 4.34 -12.84 -13.48
CA THR A 40 3.48 -11.72 -13.08
C THR A 40 3.25 -11.71 -11.59
N TYR A 41 2.98 -10.52 -11.04
CA TYR A 41 2.87 -10.32 -9.60
C TYR A 41 1.65 -9.46 -9.28
N GLN A 42 1.03 -9.77 -8.16
CA GLN A 42 0.04 -8.89 -7.54
C GLN A 42 0.67 -8.23 -6.31
N SER A 43 0.22 -7.04 -5.98
CA SER A 43 0.66 -6.34 -4.79
C SER A 43 -0.30 -6.63 -3.64
N LYS A 44 0.24 -7.13 -2.54
CA LYS A 44 -0.48 -7.24 -1.28
C LYS A 44 -0.05 -6.04 -0.44
N ALA A 45 -0.81 -4.97 -0.51
CA ALA A 45 -0.50 -3.72 0.17
C ALA A 45 -1.67 -3.28 1.04
N TYR A 46 -1.36 -2.82 2.24
CA TYR A 46 -2.35 -2.45 3.26
C TYR A 46 -1.93 -1.20 3.99
N VAL A 47 -2.91 -0.41 4.36
CA VAL A 47 -2.73 0.76 5.23
C VAL A 47 -3.55 0.57 6.49
N THR A 48 -2.93 0.82 7.63
CA THR A 48 -3.58 0.86 8.95
C THR A 48 -3.32 2.23 9.55
N VAL A 49 -4.31 2.81 10.20
CA VAL A 49 -4.16 4.10 10.85
C VAL A 49 -4.38 3.96 12.35
N PHE A 50 -3.42 4.44 13.12
CA PHE A 50 -3.46 4.45 14.58
C PHE A 50 -3.51 5.89 15.09
N ASN A 51 -4.03 6.09 16.30
CA ASN A 51 -3.75 7.31 17.05
C ASN A 51 -2.55 7.09 17.98
N TYR A 52 -2.10 8.15 18.66
CA TYR A 52 -0.94 8.07 19.57
C TYR A 52 -1.18 7.20 20.81
N ASN A 53 -2.42 6.84 21.11
CA ASN A 53 -2.73 5.90 22.19
C ASN A 53 -2.56 4.44 21.74
N GLY A 54 -2.17 4.21 20.50
CA GLY A 54 -2.04 2.88 19.92
C GLY A 54 -3.36 2.24 19.51
N ARG A 55 -4.44 3.01 19.51
CA ARG A 55 -5.75 2.52 19.06
C ARG A 55 -5.85 2.59 17.55
N ILE A 56 -6.43 1.57 16.96
CA ILE A 56 -6.72 1.53 15.54
C ILE A 56 -7.88 2.48 15.25
N VAL A 57 -7.63 3.47 14.39
CA VAL A 57 -8.63 4.44 13.91
C VAL A 57 -9.24 3.96 12.60
N VAL A 58 -8.40 3.45 11.71
CA VAL A 58 -8.81 2.78 10.47
C VAL A 58 -8.20 1.40 10.48
N PRO A 59 -9.01 0.32 10.45
CA PRO A 59 -8.48 -1.03 10.42
C PRO A 59 -7.63 -1.26 9.17
N ARG A 60 -6.80 -2.27 9.20
CA ARG A 60 -5.98 -2.68 8.08
C ARG A 60 -6.84 -2.81 6.83
N THR A 61 -6.56 -1.98 5.84
CA THR A 61 -7.35 -1.85 4.62
C THR A 61 -6.48 -2.13 3.41
N GLU A 62 -6.91 -3.03 2.54
CA GLU A 62 -6.19 -3.34 1.32
C GLU A 62 -6.22 -2.16 0.35
N VAL A 63 -5.07 -1.88 -0.25
CA VAL A 63 -4.96 -0.92 -1.35
C VAL A 63 -5.37 -1.67 -2.63
N ALA A 64 -6.67 -1.80 -2.85
CA ALA A 64 -7.24 -2.64 -3.90
C ALA A 64 -6.84 -2.20 -5.31
N ALA A 65 -6.57 -0.91 -5.50
CA ALA A 65 -6.17 -0.35 -6.79
C ALA A 65 -4.89 -0.99 -7.36
N ILE A 66 -4.03 -1.55 -6.52
CA ILE A 66 -2.76 -2.15 -6.96
C ILE A 66 -2.72 -3.66 -6.73
N ALA A 67 -3.85 -4.25 -6.39
CA ALA A 67 -3.91 -5.68 -6.05
C ALA A 67 -3.66 -6.59 -7.26
N ASP A 68 -3.96 -6.13 -8.47
CA ASP A 68 -3.77 -6.91 -9.70
C ASP A 68 -3.52 -6.00 -10.91
N VAL A 69 -3.22 -6.63 -12.05
CA VAL A 69 -2.94 -5.91 -13.30
C VAL A 69 -4.10 -5.05 -13.79
N ASN A 70 -5.34 -5.49 -13.56
CA ASN A 70 -6.53 -4.73 -13.97
C ASN A 70 -6.70 -3.47 -13.12
N GLY A 71 -6.46 -3.57 -11.82
CA GLY A 71 -6.48 -2.42 -10.92
C GLY A 71 -5.44 -1.38 -11.30
N LEU A 72 -4.22 -1.82 -11.54
CA LEU A 72 -3.13 -0.94 -12.00
C LEU A 72 -3.47 -0.25 -13.31
N ALA A 73 -3.98 -0.99 -14.29
CA ALA A 73 -4.40 -0.43 -15.58
C ALA A 73 -5.53 0.58 -15.43
N SER A 74 -6.50 0.29 -14.54
CA SER A 74 -7.62 1.20 -14.27
C SER A 74 -7.17 2.53 -13.66
N GLU A 75 -6.06 2.52 -12.92
CA GLU A 75 -5.45 3.74 -12.37
C GLU A 75 -4.58 4.47 -13.40
N GLY A 76 -4.47 3.96 -14.62
CA GLY A 76 -3.69 4.57 -15.68
C GLY A 76 -2.23 4.18 -15.71
N PHE A 77 -1.84 3.16 -14.95
CA PHE A 77 -0.46 2.68 -14.94
C PHE A 77 -0.20 1.83 -16.19
N THR A 78 0.96 2.00 -16.78
CA THR A 78 1.38 1.25 -17.97
C THR A 78 2.31 0.08 -17.62
N GLN A 79 2.94 0.12 -16.45
CA GLN A 79 3.81 -0.96 -15.95
C GLN A 79 3.00 -1.80 -14.95
N THR A 80 2.37 -2.84 -15.44
CA THR A 80 1.39 -3.61 -14.66
C THR A 80 1.82 -5.03 -14.29
N GLY A 81 3.01 -5.45 -14.75
CA GLY A 81 3.49 -6.82 -14.48
C GLY A 81 4.00 -7.03 -13.05
N TYR A 82 4.29 -5.95 -12.34
CA TYR A 82 4.80 -5.99 -10.98
C TYR A 82 4.53 -4.65 -10.30
N ALA A 83 4.07 -4.70 -9.07
CA ALA A 83 3.95 -3.50 -8.24
C ALA A 83 4.25 -3.87 -6.78
N GLU A 84 5.02 -3.02 -6.12
CA GLU A 84 5.34 -3.19 -4.70
C GLU A 84 5.31 -1.82 -4.02
N GLY A 85 4.71 -1.75 -2.82
CA GLY A 85 4.75 -0.55 -2.01
C GLY A 85 6.16 -0.23 -1.55
N GLU A 86 6.57 1.05 -1.63
CA GLU A 86 7.93 1.47 -1.30
C GLU A 86 7.97 2.61 -0.29
N CYS A 87 6.98 3.48 -0.27
CA CYS A 87 6.99 4.63 0.63
C CYS A 87 5.60 5.20 0.83
N ILE A 88 5.48 6.02 1.86
CA ILE A 88 4.25 6.71 2.23
C ILE A 88 4.61 8.12 2.67
N LYS A 89 3.82 9.10 2.27
CA LYS A 89 3.95 10.49 2.69
C LYS A 89 2.58 11.12 2.89
N VAL A 90 2.53 12.08 3.79
CA VAL A 90 1.34 12.91 4.00
C VAL A 90 1.71 14.36 3.75
N LYS A 91 0.90 15.04 2.97
CA LYS A 91 1.06 16.47 2.71
C LYS A 91 -0.28 17.11 2.41
N GLU A 92 -0.58 18.20 3.10
CA GLU A 92 -1.76 19.02 2.84
C GLU A 92 -3.08 18.22 2.79
N GLY A 93 -3.25 17.30 3.75
CA GLY A 93 -4.45 16.49 3.85
C GLY A 93 -4.54 15.33 2.86
N LYS A 94 -3.49 15.07 2.10
CA LYS A 94 -3.41 13.98 1.15
C LYS A 94 -2.39 12.92 1.58
N LEU A 95 -2.75 11.68 1.35
CA LEU A 95 -1.92 10.51 1.57
C LEU A 95 -1.35 10.05 0.23
N TYR A 96 -0.05 10.00 0.13
CA TYR A 96 0.67 9.58 -1.07
C TYR A 96 1.29 8.21 -0.81
N LEU A 97 0.87 7.21 -1.59
CA LEU A 97 1.44 5.86 -1.54
C LEU A 97 2.32 5.63 -2.75
N GLY A 98 3.62 5.54 -2.52
CA GLY A 98 4.59 5.30 -3.57
C GLY A 98 4.77 3.82 -3.83
N MET A 99 4.98 3.47 -5.11
CA MET A 99 5.20 2.10 -5.56
C MET A 99 6.33 2.03 -6.56
N ALA A 100 7.05 0.91 -6.52
CA ALA A 100 7.91 0.51 -7.63
C ALA A 100 7.14 -0.43 -8.55
N CYS A 101 7.10 -0.11 -9.82
CA CYS A 101 6.40 -0.90 -10.83
C CYS A 101 7.36 -1.32 -11.95
N ARG A 102 7.05 -2.43 -12.61
CA ARG A 102 7.81 -2.87 -13.80
C ARG A 102 6.91 -3.70 -14.71
N ASP A 103 7.36 -3.86 -15.96
CA ASP A 103 6.71 -4.75 -16.92
C ASP A 103 7.30 -6.15 -16.80
N GLY A 104 6.50 -7.10 -16.37
CA GLY A 104 6.88 -8.51 -16.32
C GLY A 104 8.29 -8.75 -15.76
N SER A 105 9.14 -9.38 -16.55
CA SER A 105 10.52 -9.70 -16.18
C SER A 105 11.51 -8.56 -16.42
N SER A 106 11.06 -7.40 -16.90
CA SER A 106 11.94 -6.24 -17.11
C SER A 106 12.61 -5.82 -15.81
N SER A 107 13.89 -5.46 -15.88
CA SER A 107 14.62 -4.91 -14.73
C SER A 107 14.38 -3.40 -14.55
N ASN A 108 13.78 -2.74 -15.53
CA ASN A 108 13.47 -1.31 -15.44
C ASN A 108 12.35 -1.10 -14.43
N ARG A 109 12.58 -0.18 -13.49
CA ARG A 109 11.63 0.18 -12.46
C ARG A 109 11.09 1.58 -12.69
N TYR A 110 9.81 1.73 -12.43
CA TYR A 110 9.08 2.99 -12.56
C TYR A 110 8.46 3.32 -11.22
N ALA A 111 8.55 4.58 -10.81
CA ALA A 111 7.88 5.06 -9.62
C ALA A 111 6.49 5.56 -10.00
N ASN A 112 5.48 5.02 -9.34
CA ASN A 112 4.10 5.48 -9.46
C ASN A 112 3.57 5.85 -8.09
N ILE A 113 2.63 6.77 -8.05
CA ILE A 113 2.08 7.27 -6.79
C ILE A 113 0.56 7.26 -6.87
N LEU A 114 -0.08 6.64 -5.86
CA LEU A 114 -1.51 6.77 -5.63
C LEU A 114 -1.74 7.86 -4.58
N VAL A 115 -2.79 8.62 -4.76
CA VAL A 115 -3.16 9.73 -3.87
C VAL A 115 -4.55 9.49 -3.30
N TYR A 116 -4.66 9.55 -1.99
CA TYR A 116 -5.92 9.43 -1.25
C TYR A 116 -6.09 10.61 -0.31
N ASP A 117 -7.30 10.80 0.17
CA ASP A 117 -7.53 11.75 1.27
C ASP A 117 -7.05 11.13 2.59
N CYS A 118 -6.47 11.96 3.45
CA CYS A 118 -6.17 11.57 4.82
C CYS A 118 -7.46 11.37 5.63
N VAL A 119 -7.33 10.63 6.72
CA VAL A 119 -8.40 10.54 7.73
C VAL A 119 -8.72 11.95 8.21
N LYS A 120 -10.00 12.30 8.15
CA LYS A 120 -10.46 13.61 8.63
C LYS A 120 -10.52 13.60 10.14
N LYS A 121 -9.98 14.65 10.73
CA LYS A 121 -10.13 14.86 12.17
C LYS A 121 -11.61 15.11 12.49
N GLN A 122 -12.12 14.31 13.38
CA GLN A 122 -13.48 14.47 13.88
C GLN A 122 -13.50 15.42 15.08
#